data_8abf93a85fcb946b3106f378bfdc36c0
#
_entry.id   8abf93a85fcb946b3106f378bfdc36c0
#
_cell.length_a   1.000
_cell.length_b   1.000
_cell.length_c   1.000
_cell.angle_alpha   90.00
_cell.angle_beta   90.00
_cell.angle_gamma   90.00
#
_symmetry.space_group_name_H-M   'P 1'
#
loop_
_entity.id
_entity.type
_entity.pdbx_description
1 polymer ?
#
loop_
_entity_poly.entity_id
_entity_poly.type
_entity_poly.pdbx_seq_one_letter_code
_entity_poly.pdbx_strand_id
1 'polypeptide(L)'
;MAEKKTKKTEEVVEKETTKKKTTKKKADDTATESQTAIFEKALQDLLKLASEKNNLLEEMDIQEATKELKLSKEQYNKILVFLRRNKVDVLMLGEDDDDIDLAIEDEEEVEVEKIDLTVPDGISIEDPVRMYLKEIGKVPLLTADEEIELAKAMAEGDQEAKKKLAEANLRLVVSIAKRYVGRGMLFLDLIQEGNLGLIKAVEKFDYTKGYKFSTYATWWIRQAITRAIADQARTIRIPVHMVETINKLIRVSRQLLQELGREPTPEEIAQAMDIPVERVREILKISQEPVSLETPIGEEEDSHLGDFIQDDNVPVPADAATFTLLKEQLNEVLETLTEREQKVLILRFGLEDGRSRTLEEVGKEFNVTRERIRQIEAKALRKLRHPSRSRKLKDYLEQ
;
A
#
# COMPACT_ATOMS: atom_id res chain seq x y z
N MET A 1 -13.10 41.72 62.27
CA MET A 1 -11.77 41.09 62.49
C MET A 1 -11.47 39.88 61.56
N ALA A 2 -12.40 39.50 60.73
CA ALA A 2 -12.22 38.35 59.82
C ALA A 2 -11.53 38.73 58.45
N GLU A 3 -11.73 39.96 57.97
CA GLU A 3 -11.16 40.37 56.66
C GLU A 3 -9.64 40.67 56.65
N LYS A 4 -9.00 40.85 57.83
CA LYS A 4 -7.54 41.09 57.92
C LYS A 4 -6.71 39.81 57.96
N LYS A 5 -7.32 38.62 58.14
CA LYS A 5 -6.61 37.35 58.15
C LYS A 5 -6.53 36.70 56.77
N THR A 6 -7.50 36.96 55.87
CA THR A 6 -7.51 36.45 54.48
C THR A 6 -6.49 37.12 53.59
N LYS A 7 -6.29 38.43 53.69
CA LYS A 7 -5.28 39.16 52.88
C LYS A 7 -3.82 38.82 53.22
N LYS A 8 -3.53 38.36 54.45
CA LYS A 8 -2.16 37.95 54.84
C LYS A 8 -1.78 36.54 54.40
N THR A 9 -2.76 35.66 54.18
CA THR A 9 -2.54 34.31 53.62
C THR A 9 -2.39 34.32 52.10
N GLU A 10 -3.06 35.22 51.37
CA GLU A 10 -2.88 35.36 49.93
C GLU A 10 -1.51 35.93 49.55
N GLU A 11 -1.00 36.95 50.30
CA GLU A 11 0.32 37.54 50.02
C GLU A 11 1.50 36.60 50.34
N VAL A 12 1.35 35.61 51.23
CA VAL A 12 2.38 34.61 51.51
C VAL A 12 2.39 33.51 50.48
N VAL A 13 1.23 33.13 49.94
CA VAL A 13 1.10 32.13 48.85
C VAL A 13 1.60 32.67 47.54
N GLU A 14 1.40 33.99 47.27
CA GLU A 14 1.92 34.63 46.04
C GLU A 14 3.45 34.78 46.04
N LYS A 15 4.06 35.04 47.22
CA LYS A 15 5.53 35.12 47.37
C LYS A 15 6.24 33.77 47.35
N GLU A 16 5.61 32.67 47.75
CA GLU A 16 6.14 31.32 47.62
C GLU A 16 6.01 30.77 46.17
N THR A 17 4.93 31.08 45.45
CA THR A 17 4.74 30.68 44.05
C THR A 17 5.66 31.43 43.08
N THR A 18 6.00 32.69 43.35
CA THR A 18 6.98 33.47 42.57
C THR A 18 8.42 33.01 42.81
N LYS A 19 8.78 32.63 44.07
CA LYS A 19 10.11 32.05 44.35
C LYS A 19 10.31 30.66 43.74
N LYS A 20 9.27 29.80 43.68
CA LYS A 20 9.34 28.49 43.02
C LYS A 20 9.39 28.62 41.49
N LYS A 21 8.77 29.63 40.91
CA LYS A 21 8.87 29.88 39.42
C LYS A 21 10.23 30.43 38.99
N THR A 22 10.89 31.25 39.82
CA THR A 22 12.21 31.82 39.51
C THR A 22 13.35 30.81 39.73
N THR A 23 13.24 29.87 40.68
CA THR A 23 14.22 28.78 40.84
C THR A 23 14.06 27.68 39.80
N LYS A 24 12.85 27.39 39.32
CA LYS A 24 12.66 26.44 38.20
C LYS A 24 13.18 27.01 36.85
N LYS A 25 12.98 28.31 36.55
CA LYS A 25 13.52 28.93 35.36
C LYS A 25 15.06 28.98 35.33
N LYS A 26 15.73 29.19 36.48
CA LYS A 26 17.20 29.16 36.52
C LYS A 26 17.80 27.75 36.45
N ALA A 27 17.04 26.70 36.84
CA ALA A 27 17.48 25.32 36.68
C ALA A 27 17.28 24.80 35.27
N ASP A 28 16.22 25.24 34.57
CA ASP A 28 15.98 24.92 33.13
C ASP A 28 16.95 25.65 32.20
N ASP A 29 17.33 26.90 32.50
CA ASP A 29 18.29 27.67 31.69
C ASP A 29 19.72 27.12 31.78
N THR A 30 20.17 26.62 32.92
CA THR A 30 21.48 25.98 33.10
C THR A 30 21.54 24.55 32.52
N ALA A 31 20.43 23.83 32.48
CA ALA A 31 20.36 22.52 31.82
C ALA A 31 20.33 22.64 30.28
N THR A 32 19.69 23.67 29.74
CA THR A 32 19.69 23.98 28.30
C THR A 32 21.05 24.50 27.82
N GLU A 33 21.77 25.31 28.58
CA GLU A 33 23.11 25.79 28.22
C GLU A 33 24.15 24.66 28.22
N SER A 34 24.06 23.68 29.09
CA SER A 34 24.94 22.50 29.08
C SER A 34 24.60 21.54 27.91
N GLN A 35 23.35 21.37 27.56
CA GLN A 35 22.95 20.54 26.40
C GLN A 35 23.32 21.19 25.06
N THR A 36 23.23 22.50 24.92
CA THR A 36 23.66 23.22 23.72
C THR A 36 25.17 23.14 23.52
N ALA A 37 25.98 23.24 24.60
CA ALA A 37 27.43 23.12 24.53
C ALA A 37 27.89 21.69 24.15
N ILE A 38 27.19 20.64 24.58
CA ILE A 38 27.45 19.25 24.19
C ILE A 38 27.04 19.02 22.73
N PHE A 39 25.93 19.60 22.29
CA PHE A 39 25.46 19.52 20.91
C PHE A 39 26.43 20.22 19.93
N GLU A 40 26.98 21.39 20.29
CA GLU A 40 27.98 22.09 19.49
C GLU A 40 29.31 21.31 19.40
N LYS A 41 29.73 20.63 20.45
CA LYS A 41 30.89 19.74 20.41
C LYS A 41 30.67 18.56 19.47
N ALA A 42 29.52 17.89 19.55
CA ALA A 42 29.18 16.80 18.65
C ALA A 42 29.18 17.23 17.17
N LEU A 43 28.71 18.43 16.85
CA LEU A 43 28.79 19.02 15.51
C LEU A 43 30.23 19.26 15.04
N GLN A 44 31.13 19.71 15.92
CA GLN A 44 32.54 19.89 15.58
C GLN A 44 33.26 18.58 15.38
N ASP A 45 32.94 17.56 16.16
CA ASP A 45 33.56 16.23 16.03
C ASP A 45 33.09 15.52 14.76
N LEU A 46 31.81 15.67 14.37
CA LEU A 46 31.30 15.23 13.08
C LEU A 46 31.98 15.92 11.89
N LEU A 47 32.31 17.21 11.97
CA LEU A 47 33.06 17.89 10.92
C LEU A 47 34.52 17.41 10.83
N LYS A 48 35.15 17.03 11.93
CA LYS A 48 36.50 16.44 11.92
C LYS A 48 36.46 15.06 11.25
N LEU A 49 35.54 14.20 11.65
CA LEU A 49 35.30 12.89 11.03
C LEU A 49 34.99 13.02 9.53
N ALA A 50 34.20 14.01 9.13
CA ALA A 50 33.97 14.29 7.72
C ALA A 50 35.21 14.67 6.97
N SER A 51 36.11 15.48 7.56
CA SER A 51 37.38 15.87 6.92
C SER A 51 38.37 14.68 6.79
N GLU A 52 38.30 13.69 7.68
CA GLU A 52 39.07 12.45 7.61
C GLU A 52 38.55 11.46 6.57
N LYS A 53 37.22 11.46 6.33
CA LYS A 53 36.51 10.56 5.39
C LYS A 53 36.16 11.22 4.05
N ASN A 54 36.94 12.19 3.57
CA ASN A 54 36.74 12.89 2.28
C ASN A 54 35.36 13.57 2.13
N ASN A 55 34.79 14.13 3.21
CA ASN A 55 33.47 14.77 3.31
C ASN A 55 32.29 13.82 3.07
N LEU A 56 32.47 12.53 3.26
CA LEU A 56 31.42 11.51 3.18
C LEU A 56 31.25 10.90 4.56
N LEU A 57 30.06 11.05 5.18
CA LEU A 57 29.70 10.44 6.45
C LEU A 57 28.58 9.42 6.25
N GLU A 58 28.68 8.29 6.93
CA GLU A 58 27.61 7.31 7.02
C GLU A 58 26.66 7.67 8.17
N GLU A 59 25.42 7.25 8.08
CA GLU A 59 24.43 7.47 9.15
C GLU A 59 24.88 6.85 10.48
N MET A 60 25.57 5.70 10.44
CA MET A 60 26.18 5.06 11.61
C MET A 60 27.19 5.97 12.32
N ASP A 61 27.99 6.74 11.58
CA ASP A 61 28.95 7.69 12.15
C ASP A 61 28.23 8.82 12.91
N ILE A 62 27.10 9.26 12.41
CA ILE A 62 26.26 10.28 13.06
C ILE A 62 25.60 9.71 14.32
N GLN A 63 25.07 8.50 14.25
CA GLN A 63 24.48 7.81 15.40
C GLN A 63 25.54 7.51 16.48
N GLU A 64 26.74 7.15 16.11
CA GLU A 64 27.83 6.86 17.03
C GLU A 64 28.34 8.12 17.74
N ALA A 65 28.52 9.21 17.02
CA ALA A 65 28.90 10.52 17.58
C ALA A 65 27.80 11.15 18.45
N THR A 66 26.54 10.72 18.27
CA THR A 66 25.39 11.27 18.99
C THR A 66 24.78 10.30 20.00
N LYS A 67 25.37 9.10 20.21
CA LYS A 67 24.87 8.07 21.15
C LYS A 67 24.63 8.58 22.59
N GLU A 68 25.44 9.54 23.03
CA GLU A 68 25.30 10.15 24.35
C GLU A 68 24.18 11.20 24.44
N LEU A 69 23.69 11.69 23.28
CA LEU A 69 22.63 12.67 23.16
C LEU A 69 21.36 11.95 22.74
N LYS A 70 20.37 11.83 23.63
CA LYS A 70 19.01 11.38 23.25
C LYS A 70 18.35 12.44 22.36
N LEU A 71 18.67 12.41 21.06
CA LEU A 71 18.21 13.42 20.11
C LEU A 71 16.71 13.25 19.79
N SER A 72 16.01 14.38 19.71
CA SER A 72 14.67 14.46 19.12
C SER A 72 14.81 14.45 17.59
N LYS A 73 13.79 13.96 16.85
CA LYS A 73 13.74 13.99 15.37
C LYS A 73 14.02 15.39 14.80
N GLU A 74 13.60 16.45 15.48
CA GLU A 74 13.88 17.85 15.07
C GLU A 74 15.36 18.25 15.23
N GLN A 75 16.03 17.72 16.24
CA GLN A 75 17.47 17.97 16.48
C GLN A 75 18.32 17.20 15.47
N TYR A 76 17.94 15.98 15.13
CA TYR A 76 18.57 15.17 14.08
C TYR A 76 18.49 15.88 12.72
N ASN A 77 17.33 16.37 12.34
CA ASN A 77 17.16 17.17 11.11
C ASN A 77 18.04 18.42 11.09
N LYS A 78 18.26 19.08 12.24
CA LYS A 78 19.16 20.24 12.32
C LYS A 78 20.63 19.85 12.09
N ILE A 79 21.07 18.68 12.54
CA ILE A 79 22.40 18.13 12.26
C ILE A 79 22.58 17.90 10.77
N LEU A 80 21.61 17.27 10.10
CA LEU A 80 21.65 17.01 8.68
C LEU A 80 21.72 18.30 7.84
N VAL A 81 20.91 19.29 8.19
CA VAL A 81 20.95 20.61 7.52
C VAL A 81 22.31 21.30 7.73
N PHE A 82 22.89 21.17 8.93
CA PHE A 82 24.22 21.73 9.23
C PHE A 82 25.34 21.05 8.44
N LEU A 83 25.34 19.71 8.36
CA LEU A 83 26.32 18.93 7.59
C LEU A 83 26.21 19.26 6.08
N ARG A 84 25.01 19.31 5.52
CA ARG A 84 24.75 19.68 4.13
C ARG A 84 25.23 21.11 3.83
N ARG A 85 25.08 22.05 4.78
CA ARG A 85 25.55 23.43 4.64
C ARG A 85 27.07 23.51 4.59
N ASN A 86 27.78 22.59 5.23
CA ASN A 86 29.23 22.48 5.23
C ASN A 86 29.77 21.60 4.10
N LYS A 87 28.94 21.23 3.11
CA LYS A 87 29.30 20.38 1.95
C LYS A 87 29.79 18.98 2.38
N VAL A 88 29.24 18.45 3.45
CA VAL A 88 29.43 17.06 3.87
C VAL A 88 28.23 16.28 3.35
N ASP A 89 28.49 15.30 2.48
CA ASP A 89 27.48 14.38 1.98
C ASP A 89 27.25 13.27 3.02
N VAL A 90 26.00 13.11 3.44
CA VAL A 90 25.59 12.05 4.36
C VAL A 90 24.95 10.96 3.54
N LEU A 91 25.55 9.78 3.51
CA LEU A 91 24.90 8.57 3.04
C LEU A 91 23.85 8.17 4.08
N MET A 92 22.63 8.60 3.84
CA MET A 92 21.47 8.08 4.58
C MET A 92 21.17 6.71 4.01
N LEU A 93 21.35 5.69 4.83
CA LEU A 93 20.64 4.43 4.70
C LEU A 93 19.19 4.77 5.07
N GLY A 94 18.35 4.99 4.06
CA GLY A 94 16.97 5.46 4.25
C GLY A 94 16.18 4.44 5.06
N GLU A 95 15.73 4.81 6.24
CA GLU A 95 14.80 4.03 7.07
C GLU A 95 13.44 3.78 6.38
N ASP A 96 13.16 4.45 5.25
CA ASP A 96 11.89 4.32 4.52
C ASP A 96 11.99 3.41 3.26
N ASP A 97 13.20 2.99 2.81
CA ASP A 97 13.39 2.18 1.61
C ASP A 97 13.84 0.72 1.89
N ASP A 98 14.26 0.39 3.12
CA ASP A 98 14.76 -0.94 3.49
C ASP A 98 13.69 -2.03 3.57
N ASP A 99 12.41 -1.66 3.57
CA ASP A 99 11.31 -2.60 3.76
C ASP A 99 10.94 -3.42 2.52
N ILE A 100 11.54 -3.14 1.36
CA ILE A 100 11.25 -3.88 0.12
C ILE A 100 12.41 -4.83 -0.25
N ASP A 101 13.56 -4.73 0.42
CA ASP A 101 14.69 -5.65 0.21
C ASP A 101 14.48 -7.01 0.88
N LEU A 102 13.51 -7.77 0.36
CA LEU A 102 13.40 -9.19 0.64
C LEU A 102 14.66 -9.92 0.14
N ALA A 103 15.65 -10.06 1.03
CA ALA A 103 16.75 -11.00 0.91
C ALA A 103 17.61 -10.88 -0.37
N ILE A 104 18.18 -9.71 -0.63
CA ILE A 104 19.39 -9.62 -1.46
C ILE A 104 20.41 -8.79 -0.67
N GLU A 105 21.09 -9.47 0.28
CA GLU A 105 22.27 -9.00 1.03
C GLU A 105 23.54 -8.99 0.18
N ASP A 106 23.47 -8.69 -1.11
CA ASP A 106 24.65 -8.50 -1.92
C ASP A 106 24.54 -7.18 -2.67
N GLU A 107 25.07 -6.12 -2.06
CA GLU A 107 25.49 -4.89 -2.75
C GLU A 107 26.74 -5.18 -3.61
N GLU A 108 26.68 -6.19 -4.48
CA GLU A 108 27.65 -6.29 -5.54
C GLU A 108 27.35 -5.20 -6.56
N GLU A 109 28.28 -4.26 -6.75
CA GLU A 109 28.28 -3.37 -7.91
C GLU A 109 28.06 -4.25 -9.15
N VAL A 110 26.93 -4.06 -9.83
CA VAL A 110 26.63 -4.81 -11.03
C VAL A 110 27.60 -4.34 -12.12
N GLU A 111 28.71 -5.07 -12.28
CA GLU A 111 29.65 -4.83 -13.38
C GLU A 111 28.92 -5.14 -14.69
N VAL A 112 28.49 -4.10 -15.39
CA VAL A 112 27.71 -4.19 -16.64
C VAL A 112 28.45 -5.03 -17.71
N GLU A 113 29.76 -5.09 -17.63
CA GLU A 113 30.61 -5.85 -18.56
C GLU A 113 30.47 -7.38 -18.43
N LYS A 114 30.09 -7.88 -17.23
CA LYS A 114 29.99 -9.32 -16.92
C LYS A 114 28.54 -9.82 -16.82
N ILE A 115 27.55 -9.05 -17.31
CA ILE A 115 26.17 -9.45 -17.24
C ILE A 115 25.92 -10.73 -18.05
N ASP A 116 25.59 -11.79 -17.34
CA ASP A 116 25.13 -13.05 -17.94
C ASP A 116 23.69 -12.92 -18.43
N LEU A 117 23.52 -12.95 -19.77
CA LEU A 117 22.22 -12.91 -20.44
C LEU A 117 21.57 -14.30 -20.55
N THR A 118 22.08 -15.32 -19.87
CA THR A 118 21.42 -16.62 -19.85
C THR A 118 20.11 -16.57 -19.11
N VAL A 119 19.12 -17.27 -19.64
CA VAL A 119 17.77 -17.38 -19.02
C VAL A 119 17.91 -18.10 -17.68
N PRO A 120 17.29 -17.61 -16.59
CA PRO A 120 17.32 -18.30 -15.30
C PRO A 120 16.76 -19.73 -15.39
N ASP A 121 17.29 -20.65 -14.58
CA ASP A 121 16.78 -22.00 -14.46
C ASP A 121 15.33 -21.98 -13.96
N GLY A 122 14.46 -22.76 -14.60
CA GLY A 122 13.04 -22.87 -14.25
C GLY A 122 12.08 -21.99 -15.07
N ILE A 123 12.61 -21.12 -15.98
CA ILE A 123 11.77 -20.47 -16.97
C ILE A 123 11.79 -21.33 -18.24
N SER A 124 10.60 -21.73 -18.71
CA SER A 124 10.48 -22.31 -20.05
C SER A 124 11.03 -21.28 -21.05
N ILE A 125 12.01 -21.69 -21.86
CA ILE A 125 12.64 -20.81 -22.87
C ILE A 125 11.60 -20.61 -23.97
N GLU A 126 10.67 -19.70 -23.74
CA GLU A 126 9.75 -19.26 -24.78
C GLU A 126 10.52 -18.43 -25.81
N ASP A 127 10.22 -18.62 -27.08
CA ASP A 127 10.83 -17.89 -28.20
C ASP A 127 10.86 -16.35 -28.01
N PRO A 128 9.84 -15.70 -27.41
CA PRO A 128 9.83 -14.24 -27.17
C PRO A 128 10.93 -13.75 -26.26
N VAL A 129 11.24 -14.45 -25.16
CA VAL A 129 12.31 -14.06 -24.21
C VAL A 129 13.66 -14.11 -24.89
N ARG A 130 13.93 -15.21 -25.61
CA ARG A 130 15.19 -15.42 -26.32
C ARG A 130 15.37 -14.40 -27.44
N MET A 131 14.28 -14.07 -28.16
CA MET A 131 14.31 -13.07 -29.23
C MET A 131 14.64 -11.69 -28.65
N TYR A 132 14.01 -11.28 -27.55
CA TYR A 132 14.28 -10.01 -26.86
C TYR A 132 15.75 -9.92 -26.40
N LEU A 133 16.26 -10.96 -25.71
CA LEU A 133 17.66 -10.99 -25.23
C LEU A 133 18.67 -10.88 -26.39
N LYS A 134 18.39 -11.53 -27.52
CA LYS A 134 19.21 -11.43 -28.73
C LYS A 134 19.20 -10.02 -29.33
N GLU A 135 18.05 -9.33 -29.25
CA GLU A 135 17.91 -7.98 -29.81
C GLU A 135 18.67 -6.94 -28.98
N ILE A 136 18.50 -6.94 -27.66
CA ILE A 136 19.24 -6.02 -26.78
C ILE A 136 20.76 -6.28 -26.78
N GLY A 137 21.18 -7.52 -27.06
CA GLY A 137 22.59 -7.90 -27.16
C GLY A 137 23.31 -7.29 -28.37
N LYS A 138 22.61 -6.76 -29.38
CA LYS A 138 23.20 -6.11 -30.56
C LYS A 138 23.72 -4.70 -30.26
N VAL A 139 23.19 -4.05 -29.24
CA VAL A 139 23.58 -2.69 -28.87
C VAL A 139 24.91 -2.75 -28.07
N PRO A 140 25.95 -2.01 -28.49
CA PRO A 140 27.22 -1.97 -27.80
C PRO A 140 27.09 -1.26 -26.44
N LEU A 141 27.93 -1.65 -25.47
CA LEU A 141 28.01 -0.96 -24.19
C LEU A 141 28.70 0.41 -24.38
N LEU A 142 28.25 1.40 -23.58
CA LEU A 142 28.83 2.74 -23.59
C LEU A 142 30.04 2.80 -22.65
N THR A 143 31.03 3.60 -23.04
CA THR A 143 32.12 4.00 -22.15
C THR A 143 31.69 5.15 -21.24
N ALA A 144 32.41 5.36 -20.14
CA ALA A 144 32.09 6.43 -19.18
C ALA A 144 32.11 7.84 -19.83
N ASP A 145 32.97 8.07 -20.80
CA ASP A 145 33.05 9.35 -21.51
C ASP A 145 31.84 9.54 -22.43
N GLU A 146 31.42 8.48 -23.13
CA GLU A 146 30.22 8.51 -23.99
C GLU A 146 28.93 8.70 -23.16
N GLU A 147 28.85 8.11 -21.96
CA GLU A 147 27.71 8.36 -21.03
C GLU A 147 27.60 9.84 -20.69
N ILE A 148 28.72 10.51 -20.40
CA ILE A 148 28.75 11.94 -20.06
C ILE A 148 28.40 12.79 -21.28
N GLU A 149 28.88 12.45 -22.49
CA GLU A 149 28.53 13.16 -23.72
C GLU A 149 27.04 13.06 -24.03
N LEU A 150 26.49 11.86 -23.96
CA LEU A 150 25.05 11.65 -24.16
C LEU A 150 24.21 12.36 -23.09
N ALA A 151 24.67 12.37 -21.83
CA ALA A 151 23.96 13.08 -20.76
C ALA A 151 23.99 14.60 -20.95
N LYS A 152 25.04 15.17 -21.52
CA LYS A 152 25.10 16.60 -21.90
C LYS A 152 24.12 16.91 -23.04
N ALA A 153 24.13 16.09 -24.11
CA ALA A 153 23.22 16.25 -25.22
C ALA A 153 21.74 16.14 -24.78
N MET A 154 21.45 15.24 -23.83
CA MET A 154 20.11 15.14 -23.22
C MET A 154 19.72 16.41 -22.46
N ALA A 155 20.64 17.06 -21.75
CA ALA A 155 20.39 18.32 -21.03
C ALA A 155 20.06 19.48 -22.02
N GLU A 156 20.56 19.40 -23.27
CA GLU A 156 20.25 20.31 -24.37
C GLU A 156 18.91 19.96 -25.07
N GLY A 157 18.28 18.83 -24.71
CA GLY A 157 16.96 18.41 -25.20
C GLY A 157 17.00 17.40 -26.34
N ASP A 158 18.13 16.76 -26.64
CA ASP A 158 18.26 15.74 -27.67
C ASP A 158 17.56 14.43 -27.28
N GLN A 159 16.50 14.08 -28.01
CA GLN A 159 15.72 12.86 -27.81
C GLN A 159 16.46 11.60 -28.33
N GLU A 160 17.34 11.73 -29.32
CA GLU A 160 18.12 10.61 -29.84
C GLU A 160 19.20 10.19 -28.82
N ALA A 161 19.81 11.15 -28.12
CA ALA A 161 20.75 10.87 -27.05
C ALA A 161 20.07 10.12 -25.90
N LYS A 162 18.84 10.53 -25.52
CA LYS A 162 18.01 9.86 -24.52
C LYS A 162 17.74 8.40 -24.88
N LYS A 163 17.37 8.15 -26.14
CA LYS A 163 17.08 6.82 -26.66
C LYS A 163 18.32 5.93 -26.66
N LYS A 164 19.47 6.45 -27.14
CA LYS A 164 20.74 5.72 -27.14
C LYS A 164 21.20 5.34 -25.73
N LEU A 165 21.10 6.24 -24.76
CA LEU A 165 21.47 5.96 -23.37
C LEU A 165 20.55 4.88 -22.76
N ALA A 166 19.24 4.90 -23.04
CA ALA A 166 18.33 3.87 -22.59
C ALA A 166 18.62 2.51 -23.25
N GLU A 167 18.79 2.46 -24.56
CA GLU A 167 19.04 1.21 -25.32
C GLU A 167 20.32 0.50 -24.86
N ALA A 168 21.41 1.25 -24.60
CA ALA A 168 22.67 0.68 -24.13
C ALA A 168 22.58 0.09 -22.73
N ASN A 169 21.61 0.51 -21.91
CA ASN A 169 21.43 0.06 -20.53
C ASN A 169 20.29 -0.98 -20.33
N LEU A 170 19.65 -1.49 -21.40
CA LEU A 170 18.64 -2.53 -21.28
C LEU A 170 19.18 -3.83 -20.68
N ARG A 171 20.46 -4.16 -20.89
CA ARG A 171 21.11 -5.31 -20.30
C ARG A 171 21.18 -5.21 -18.76
N LEU A 172 21.37 -4.01 -18.22
CA LEU A 172 21.33 -3.75 -16.78
C LEU A 172 19.94 -4.09 -16.20
N VAL A 173 18.86 -3.70 -16.89
CA VAL A 173 17.49 -4.04 -16.45
C VAL A 173 17.29 -5.54 -16.37
N VAL A 174 17.74 -6.30 -17.37
CA VAL A 174 17.63 -7.77 -17.37
C VAL A 174 18.37 -8.39 -16.19
N SER A 175 19.59 -7.94 -15.88
CA SER A 175 20.38 -8.45 -14.76
C SER A 175 19.69 -8.24 -13.42
N ILE A 176 19.03 -7.09 -13.24
CA ILE A 176 18.25 -6.79 -12.03
C ILE A 176 16.97 -7.61 -12.01
N ALA A 177 16.19 -7.64 -13.10
CA ALA A 177 14.94 -8.37 -13.19
C ALA A 177 15.09 -9.88 -12.94
N LYS A 178 16.24 -10.46 -13.33
CA LYS A 178 16.59 -11.88 -13.08
C LYS A 178 16.49 -12.26 -11.59
N ARG A 179 16.81 -11.36 -10.68
CA ARG A 179 16.76 -11.57 -9.23
C ARG A 179 15.32 -11.62 -8.66
N TYR A 180 14.34 -11.14 -9.43
CA TYR A 180 12.94 -11.06 -9.01
C TYR A 180 12.05 -12.13 -9.66
N VAL A 181 12.64 -13.06 -10.41
CA VAL A 181 11.92 -14.20 -11.01
C VAL A 181 11.31 -15.09 -9.94
N GLY A 182 10.10 -15.61 -10.18
CA GLY A 182 9.37 -16.46 -9.25
C GLY A 182 8.57 -15.73 -8.17
N ARG A 183 8.46 -14.40 -8.24
CA ARG A 183 7.70 -13.58 -7.28
C ARG A 183 6.28 -13.22 -7.75
N GLY A 184 5.66 -14.05 -8.59
CA GLY A 184 4.27 -13.88 -9.03
C GLY A 184 4.07 -13.06 -10.30
N MET A 185 5.17 -12.66 -10.99
CA MET A 185 5.13 -11.98 -12.28
C MET A 185 5.99 -12.72 -13.31
N LEU A 186 5.61 -12.65 -14.58
CA LEU A 186 6.39 -13.21 -15.69
C LEU A 186 7.69 -12.42 -15.89
N PHE A 187 8.76 -13.11 -16.31
CA PHE A 187 10.07 -12.49 -16.48
C PHE A 187 10.08 -11.31 -17.46
N LEU A 188 9.35 -11.43 -18.59
CA LEU A 188 9.21 -10.32 -19.54
C LEU A 188 8.50 -9.11 -18.94
N ASP A 189 7.49 -9.33 -18.10
CA ASP A 189 6.76 -8.24 -17.44
C ASP A 189 7.66 -7.51 -16.44
N LEU A 190 8.48 -8.26 -15.67
CA LEU A 190 9.48 -7.67 -14.77
C LEU A 190 10.50 -6.82 -15.54
N ILE A 191 10.95 -7.28 -16.72
CA ILE A 191 11.85 -6.51 -17.58
C ILE A 191 11.15 -5.23 -18.07
N GLN A 192 9.90 -5.30 -18.51
CA GLN A 192 9.19 -4.11 -19.03
C GLN A 192 8.93 -3.08 -17.93
N GLU A 193 8.54 -3.51 -16.75
CA GLU A 193 8.40 -2.59 -15.60
C GLU A 193 9.77 -1.98 -15.20
N GLY A 194 10.83 -2.79 -15.24
CA GLY A 194 12.20 -2.30 -15.07
C GLY A 194 12.62 -1.28 -16.14
N ASN A 195 12.22 -1.49 -17.41
CA ASN A 195 12.48 -0.54 -18.50
C ASN A 195 11.76 0.80 -18.27
N LEU A 196 10.53 0.78 -17.71
CA LEU A 196 9.85 2.02 -17.30
C LEU A 196 10.63 2.75 -16.19
N GLY A 197 11.23 2.00 -15.26
CA GLY A 197 12.13 2.54 -14.26
C GLY A 197 13.40 3.17 -14.89
N LEU A 198 14.03 2.47 -15.84
CA LEU A 198 15.19 2.96 -16.58
C LEU A 198 14.89 4.27 -17.33
N ILE A 199 13.75 4.38 -18.01
CA ILE A 199 13.35 5.60 -18.72
C ILE A 199 13.24 6.77 -17.75
N LYS A 200 12.63 6.56 -16.57
CA LYS A 200 12.57 7.60 -15.51
C LYS A 200 13.95 7.97 -14.98
N ALA A 201 14.86 6.99 -14.85
CA ALA A 201 16.24 7.25 -14.46
C ALA A 201 16.96 8.12 -15.48
N VAL A 202 16.83 7.81 -16.78
CA VAL A 202 17.40 8.60 -17.88
C VAL A 202 16.88 10.05 -17.84
N GLU A 203 15.58 10.25 -17.60
CA GLU A 203 14.98 11.60 -17.53
C GLU A 203 15.49 12.46 -16.38
N LYS A 204 15.87 11.84 -15.28
CA LYS A 204 16.26 12.52 -14.04
C LYS A 204 17.77 12.50 -13.77
N PHE A 205 18.54 11.88 -14.67
CA PHE A 205 19.98 11.75 -14.49
C PHE A 205 20.70 13.09 -14.57
N ASP A 206 21.58 13.34 -13.60
CA ASP A 206 22.40 14.56 -13.53
C ASP A 206 23.88 14.17 -13.54
N TYR A 207 24.53 14.39 -14.69
CA TYR A 207 25.95 14.10 -14.89
C TYR A 207 26.90 14.97 -14.05
N THR A 208 26.42 16.13 -13.54
CA THR A 208 27.25 17.05 -12.75
C THR A 208 27.65 16.49 -11.39
N LYS A 209 26.94 15.46 -10.92
CA LYS A 209 27.20 14.80 -9.64
C LYS A 209 28.37 13.82 -9.66
N GLY A 210 28.88 13.46 -10.84
CA GLY A 210 30.11 12.63 -10.99
C GLY A 210 29.91 11.14 -10.74
N TYR A 211 28.68 10.65 -10.51
CA TYR A 211 28.39 9.23 -10.37
C TYR A 211 28.12 8.57 -11.71
N LYS A 212 28.41 7.24 -11.82
CA LYS A 212 28.04 6.44 -13.00
C LYS A 212 26.53 6.36 -13.15
N PHE A 213 26.05 6.37 -14.39
CA PHE A 213 24.63 6.23 -14.69
C PHE A 213 24.06 4.92 -14.11
N SER A 214 24.78 3.80 -14.20
CA SER A 214 24.36 2.50 -13.70
C SER A 214 23.99 2.50 -12.21
N THR A 215 24.76 3.20 -11.36
CA THR A 215 24.49 3.31 -9.93
C THR A 215 23.14 3.99 -9.66
N TYR A 216 22.89 5.10 -10.37
CA TYR A 216 21.60 5.82 -10.24
C TYR A 216 20.43 5.05 -10.84
N ALA A 217 20.62 4.44 -12.02
CA ALA A 217 19.58 3.69 -12.72
C ALA A 217 19.14 2.43 -11.95
N THR A 218 20.07 1.75 -11.26
CA THR A 218 19.77 0.56 -10.47
C THR A 218 18.69 0.82 -9.45
N TRP A 219 18.73 1.95 -8.75
CA TRP A 219 17.69 2.33 -7.79
C TRP A 219 16.30 2.48 -8.44
N TRP A 220 16.20 3.21 -9.56
CA TRP A 220 14.94 3.41 -10.28
C TRP A 220 14.37 2.13 -10.87
N ILE A 221 15.25 1.27 -11.41
CA ILE A 221 14.86 -0.03 -11.95
C ILE A 221 14.32 -0.92 -10.85
N ARG A 222 15.05 -1.03 -9.73
CA ARG A 222 14.63 -1.81 -8.56
C ARG A 222 13.28 -1.33 -8.03
N GLN A 223 13.15 -0.04 -7.81
CA GLN A 223 11.90 0.59 -7.33
C GLN A 223 10.70 0.31 -8.25
N ALA A 224 10.89 0.41 -9.57
CA ALA A 224 9.83 0.12 -10.53
C ALA A 224 9.40 -1.36 -10.48
N ILE A 225 10.36 -2.28 -10.49
CA ILE A 225 10.10 -3.73 -10.43
C ILE A 225 9.40 -4.10 -9.12
N THR A 226 9.91 -3.63 -7.97
CA THR A 226 9.34 -3.96 -6.66
C THR A 226 7.93 -3.42 -6.50
N ARG A 227 7.69 -2.21 -6.96
CA ARG A 227 6.36 -1.62 -6.96
C ARG A 227 5.40 -2.37 -7.87
N ALA A 228 5.85 -2.78 -9.06
CA ALA A 228 5.03 -3.59 -9.98
C ALA A 228 4.66 -4.94 -9.36
N ILE A 229 5.60 -5.63 -8.71
CA ILE A 229 5.32 -6.87 -7.98
C ILE A 229 4.27 -6.62 -6.88
N ALA A 230 4.41 -5.58 -6.08
CA ALA A 230 3.44 -5.27 -5.02
C ALA A 230 2.04 -5.00 -5.57
N ASP A 231 1.92 -4.35 -6.74
CA ASP A 231 0.65 -3.96 -7.35
C ASP A 231 -0.01 -5.07 -8.18
N GLN A 232 0.76 -5.98 -8.81
CA GLN A 232 0.26 -6.88 -9.85
C GLN A 232 0.45 -8.38 -9.57
N ALA A 233 1.36 -8.77 -8.67
CA ALA A 233 1.69 -10.18 -8.44
C ALA A 233 0.57 -11.00 -7.79
N ARG A 234 -0.38 -10.37 -7.11
CA ARG A 234 -1.46 -11.05 -6.38
C ARG A 234 -2.77 -11.01 -7.16
N THR A 235 -3.49 -12.13 -7.19
CA THR A 235 -4.84 -12.23 -7.79
C THR A 235 -5.82 -11.21 -7.16
N ILE A 236 -5.75 -11.04 -5.84
CA ILE A 236 -6.49 -10.00 -5.13
C ILE A 236 -5.49 -8.91 -4.76
N ARG A 237 -5.61 -7.73 -5.39
CA ARG A 237 -4.70 -6.62 -5.20
C ARG A 237 -4.72 -6.11 -3.76
N ILE A 238 -3.54 -5.95 -3.18
CA ILE A 238 -3.31 -5.38 -1.84
C ILE A 238 -2.56 -4.03 -2.02
N PRO A 239 -2.90 -2.98 -1.24
CA PRO A 239 -2.14 -1.72 -1.27
C PRO A 239 -0.66 -1.91 -0.94
N VAL A 240 0.24 -1.14 -1.59
CA VAL A 240 1.71 -1.28 -1.46
C VAL A 240 2.18 -1.23 0.00
N HIS A 241 1.70 -0.27 0.79
CA HIS A 241 2.07 -0.17 2.21
C HIS A 241 1.71 -1.41 3.04
N MET A 242 0.66 -2.16 2.64
CA MET A 242 0.31 -3.42 3.30
C MET A 242 1.24 -4.55 2.87
N VAL A 243 1.69 -4.55 1.61
CA VAL A 243 2.70 -5.51 1.12
C VAL A 243 4.01 -5.29 1.87
N GLU A 244 4.45 -4.05 2.06
CA GLU A 244 5.61 -3.68 2.87
C GLU A 244 5.48 -4.20 4.32
N THR A 245 4.32 -3.97 4.93
CA THR A 245 4.05 -4.48 6.29
C THR A 245 4.09 -6.01 6.37
N ILE A 246 3.53 -6.71 5.36
CA ILE A 246 3.59 -8.18 5.25
C ILE A 246 5.04 -8.65 5.13
N ASN A 247 5.83 -7.99 4.28
CA ASN A 247 7.24 -8.31 4.08
C ASN A 247 8.06 -8.13 5.36
N LYS A 248 7.82 -7.03 6.09
CA LYS A 248 8.44 -6.79 7.41
C LYS A 248 8.05 -7.88 8.42
N LEU A 249 6.77 -8.26 8.45
CA LEU A 249 6.30 -9.34 9.30
C LEU A 249 7.00 -10.68 8.97
N ILE A 250 7.13 -11.02 7.69
CA ILE A 250 7.80 -12.25 7.25
C ILE A 250 9.30 -12.22 7.65
N ARG A 251 9.98 -11.07 7.51
CA ARG A 251 11.38 -10.89 7.91
C ARG A 251 11.56 -11.11 9.41
N VAL A 252 10.76 -10.43 10.24
CA VAL A 252 10.78 -10.59 11.69
C VAL A 252 10.43 -12.03 12.10
N SER A 253 9.44 -12.65 11.46
CA SER A 253 9.07 -14.04 11.71
C SER A 253 10.24 -15.00 11.41
N ARG A 254 10.99 -14.80 10.32
CA ARG A 254 12.18 -15.60 9.99
C ARG A 254 13.31 -15.39 11.00
N GLN A 255 13.53 -14.16 11.40
CA GLN A 255 14.54 -13.85 12.44
C GLN A 255 14.20 -14.54 13.75
N LEU A 256 12.96 -14.42 14.22
CA LEU A 256 12.51 -15.11 15.44
C LEU A 256 12.57 -16.65 15.32
N LEU A 257 12.29 -17.20 14.12
CA LEU A 257 12.43 -18.62 13.86
C LEU A 257 13.89 -19.07 14.04
N GLN A 258 14.87 -18.29 13.58
CA GLN A 258 16.30 -18.58 13.76
C GLN A 258 16.72 -18.48 15.23
N GLU A 259 16.20 -17.48 15.97
CA GLU A 259 16.52 -17.28 17.39
C GLU A 259 15.86 -18.34 18.30
N LEU A 260 14.60 -18.66 18.06
CA LEU A 260 13.81 -19.55 18.91
C LEU A 260 13.90 -21.05 18.51
N GLY A 261 14.32 -21.34 17.27
CA GLY A 261 14.32 -22.70 16.70
C GLY A 261 12.92 -23.30 16.46
N ARG A 262 11.85 -22.49 16.55
CA ARG A 262 10.44 -22.88 16.30
C ARG A 262 9.69 -21.71 15.66
N GLU A 263 8.55 -22.00 15.06
CA GLU A 263 7.66 -20.94 14.56
C GLU A 263 7.25 -19.97 15.68
N PRO A 264 7.39 -18.64 15.47
CA PRO A 264 7.03 -17.64 16.45
C PRO A 264 5.50 -17.53 16.59
N THR A 265 5.03 -17.25 17.81
CA THR A 265 3.61 -16.97 18.04
C THR A 265 3.26 -15.54 17.61
N PRO A 266 1.97 -15.26 17.28
CA PRO A 266 1.55 -13.88 16.95
C PRO A 266 1.88 -12.86 18.03
N GLU A 267 1.93 -13.27 19.31
CA GLU A 267 2.28 -12.46 20.46
C GLU A 267 3.78 -12.07 20.44
N GLU A 268 4.65 -13.00 20.08
CA GLU A 268 6.11 -12.78 19.95
C GLU A 268 6.43 -11.85 18.78
N ILE A 269 5.75 -12.05 17.63
CA ILE A 269 5.88 -11.16 16.46
C ILE A 269 5.39 -9.75 16.81
N ALA A 270 4.25 -9.64 17.52
CA ALA A 270 3.68 -8.36 17.95
C ALA A 270 4.66 -7.56 18.83
N GLN A 271 5.33 -8.25 19.74
CA GLN A 271 6.34 -7.66 20.62
C GLN A 271 7.59 -7.20 19.84
N ALA A 272 8.05 -8.00 18.87
CA ALA A 272 9.21 -7.66 18.04
C ALA A 272 8.94 -6.49 17.06
N MET A 273 7.71 -6.38 16.54
CA MET A 273 7.30 -5.31 15.62
C MET A 273 6.73 -4.07 16.30
N ASP A 274 6.52 -4.09 17.63
CA ASP A 274 5.85 -3.04 18.42
C ASP A 274 4.45 -2.67 17.90
N ILE A 275 3.64 -3.69 17.57
CA ILE A 275 2.26 -3.54 17.10
C ILE A 275 1.29 -4.42 17.91
N PRO A 276 -0.01 -4.09 17.98
CA PRO A 276 -1.00 -4.90 18.67
C PRO A 276 -1.11 -6.32 18.09
N VAL A 277 -1.30 -7.34 18.92
CA VAL A 277 -1.46 -8.75 18.52
C VAL A 277 -2.60 -8.94 17.52
N GLU A 278 -3.72 -8.24 17.72
CA GLU A 278 -4.88 -8.30 16.81
C GLU A 278 -4.49 -7.88 15.40
N ARG A 279 -3.65 -6.83 15.28
CA ARG A 279 -3.16 -6.37 13.99
C ARG A 279 -2.25 -7.38 13.30
N VAL A 280 -1.39 -8.08 14.05
CA VAL A 280 -0.57 -9.18 13.50
C VAL A 280 -1.45 -10.28 12.92
N ARG A 281 -2.50 -10.69 13.66
CA ARG A 281 -3.45 -11.71 13.20
C ARG A 281 -4.19 -11.29 11.93
N GLU A 282 -4.61 -10.02 11.83
CA GLU A 282 -5.20 -9.47 10.60
C GLU A 282 -4.23 -9.52 9.41
N ILE A 283 -2.97 -9.09 9.62
CA ILE A 283 -1.95 -9.09 8.56
C ILE A 283 -1.65 -10.51 8.08
N LEU A 284 -1.53 -11.48 9.00
CA LEU A 284 -1.34 -12.89 8.66
C LEU A 284 -2.50 -13.43 7.82
N LYS A 285 -3.75 -13.05 8.15
CA LYS A 285 -4.94 -13.45 7.38
C LYS A 285 -4.95 -12.84 5.98
N ILE A 286 -4.56 -11.56 5.84
CA ILE A 286 -4.49 -10.86 4.55
C ILE A 286 -3.33 -11.43 3.69
N SER A 287 -2.26 -11.89 4.32
CA SER A 287 -1.07 -12.44 3.64
C SER A 287 -1.34 -13.75 2.88
N GLN A 288 -2.41 -14.48 3.25
CA GLN A 288 -2.75 -15.75 2.63
C GLN A 288 -3.10 -15.56 1.14
N GLU A 289 -2.66 -16.53 0.33
CA GLU A 289 -3.01 -16.56 -1.09
C GLU A 289 -4.32 -17.35 -1.30
N PRO A 290 -5.13 -16.99 -2.32
CA PRO A 290 -6.34 -17.73 -2.64
C PRO A 290 -6.00 -19.13 -3.15
N VAL A 291 -6.80 -20.11 -2.73
CA VAL A 291 -6.70 -21.50 -3.19
C VAL A 291 -7.53 -21.64 -4.46
N SER A 292 -7.03 -22.38 -5.47
CA SER A 292 -7.76 -22.67 -6.70
C SER A 292 -8.95 -23.58 -6.44
N LEU A 293 -10.08 -23.29 -7.07
CA LEU A 293 -11.25 -24.17 -7.06
C LEU A 293 -11.04 -25.48 -7.85
N GLU A 294 -10.07 -25.50 -8.75
CA GLU A 294 -9.68 -26.68 -9.53
C GLU A 294 -8.70 -27.60 -8.78
N THR A 295 -8.39 -27.30 -7.50
CA THR A 295 -7.52 -28.16 -6.70
C THR A 295 -8.19 -29.52 -6.51
N PRO A 296 -7.54 -30.64 -6.93
CA PRO A 296 -8.11 -31.98 -6.77
C PRO A 296 -8.20 -32.36 -5.28
N ILE A 297 -9.26 -33.05 -4.92
CA ILE A 297 -9.49 -33.55 -3.56
C ILE A 297 -9.57 -35.08 -3.60
N GLY A 298 -8.74 -35.77 -2.80
CA GLY A 298 -8.65 -37.20 -2.73
C GLY A 298 -7.65 -37.81 -3.71
N GLU A 299 -7.68 -39.14 -3.85
CA GLU A 299 -6.77 -39.87 -4.73
C GLU A 299 -7.32 -40.02 -6.17
N GLU A 300 -8.60 -39.76 -6.37
CA GLU A 300 -9.26 -39.77 -7.68
C GLU A 300 -9.29 -38.36 -8.28
N GLU A 301 -8.79 -38.22 -9.52
CA GLU A 301 -8.67 -36.91 -10.21
C GLU A 301 -10.02 -36.28 -10.58
N ASP A 302 -11.15 -36.95 -10.35
CA ASP A 302 -12.47 -36.55 -10.78
C ASP A 302 -13.16 -35.51 -9.84
N SER A 303 -12.64 -35.31 -8.60
CA SER A 303 -13.25 -34.42 -7.61
C SER A 303 -12.39 -33.16 -7.35
N HIS A 304 -12.98 -31.98 -7.49
CA HIS A 304 -12.33 -30.69 -7.29
C HIS A 304 -12.93 -29.94 -6.10
N LEU A 305 -12.17 -29.04 -5.49
CA LEU A 305 -12.63 -28.22 -4.37
C LEU A 305 -13.91 -27.43 -4.71
N GLY A 306 -14.07 -27.00 -5.96
CA GLY A 306 -15.26 -26.29 -6.44
C GLY A 306 -16.54 -27.09 -6.34
N ASP A 307 -16.50 -28.43 -6.42
CA ASP A 307 -17.69 -29.28 -6.37
C ASP A 307 -18.33 -29.33 -4.97
N PHE A 308 -17.57 -28.99 -3.92
CA PHE A 308 -18.03 -28.96 -2.53
C PHE A 308 -18.50 -27.60 -2.06
N ILE A 309 -18.33 -26.54 -2.86
CA ILE A 309 -18.73 -25.19 -2.49
C ILE A 309 -20.13 -24.91 -3.05
N GLN A 310 -21.09 -24.68 -2.14
CA GLN A 310 -22.46 -24.37 -2.50
C GLN A 310 -22.55 -22.96 -3.12
N ASP A 311 -23.37 -22.81 -4.15
CA ASP A 311 -23.74 -21.52 -4.73
C ASP A 311 -24.92 -20.90 -3.95
N ASP A 312 -24.60 -19.93 -3.09
CA ASP A 312 -25.61 -19.22 -2.29
C ASP A 312 -26.46 -18.22 -3.11
N ASN A 313 -26.06 -17.92 -4.35
CA ASN A 313 -26.79 -16.97 -5.20
C ASN A 313 -27.94 -17.62 -5.99
N VAL A 314 -27.86 -18.93 -6.20
CA VAL A 314 -28.90 -19.68 -6.90
C VAL A 314 -29.93 -20.21 -5.89
N PRO A 315 -31.22 -19.78 -5.99
CA PRO A 315 -32.26 -20.25 -5.08
C PRO A 315 -32.49 -21.75 -5.25
N VAL A 316 -32.75 -22.44 -4.15
CA VAL A 316 -33.11 -23.85 -4.16
C VAL A 316 -34.39 -24.06 -5.01
N PRO A 317 -34.55 -25.15 -5.78
CA PRO A 317 -35.71 -25.37 -6.65
C PRO A 317 -37.05 -25.24 -5.95
N ALA A 318 -37.16 -25.65 -4.69
CA ALA A 318 -38.35 -25.51 -3.87
C ALA A 318 -38.71 -24.03 -3.63
N ASP A 319 -37.70 -23.22 -3.28
CA ASP A 319 -37.88 -21.78 -3.03
C ASP A 319 -38.27 -21.03 -4.32
N ALA A 320 -37.64 -21.38 -5.45
CA ALA A 320 -37.96 -20.83 -6.75
C ALA A 320 -39.39 -21.15 -7.16
N ALA A 321 -39.85 -22.38 -6.94
CA ALA A 321 -41.26 -22.77 -7.18
C ALA A 321 -42.22 -22.01 -6.26
N THR A 322 -41.89 -21.90 -4.97
CA THR A 322 -42.70 -21.16 -3.99
C THR A 322 -42.79 -19.66 -4.36
N PHE A 323 -41.68 -19.06 -4.79
CA PHE A 323 -41.68 -17.68 -5.25
C PHE A 323 -42.52 -17.46 -6.51
N THR A 324 -42.51 -18.41 -7.44
CA THR A 324 -43.32 -18.36 -8.65
C THR A 324 -44.81 -18.43 -8.30
N LEU A 325 -45.24 -19.37 -7.42
CA LEU A 325 -46.58 -19.51 -6.93
C LEU A 325 -47.07 -18.23 -6.18
N LEU A 326 -46.18 -17.67 -5.34
CA LEU A 326 -46.49 -16.39 -4.65
C LEU A 326 -46.71 -15.27 -5.66
N LYS A 327 -45.91 -15.19 -6.72
CA LYS A 327 -46.08 -14.18 -7.78
C LYS A 327 -47.39 -14.34 -8.54
N GLU A 328 -47.80 -15.56 -8.85
CA GLU A 328 -49.09 -15.87 -9.50
C GLU A 328 -50.24 -15.50 -8.59
N GLN A 329 -50.22 -15.89 -7.32
CA GLN A 329 -51.26 -15.52 -6.37
C GLN A 329 -51.35 -14.01 -6.09
N LEU A 330 -50.19 -13.34 -6.07
CA LEU A 330 -50.15 -11.90 -5.95
C LEU A 330 -50.82 -11.22 -7.14
N ASN A 331 -50.56 -11.70 -8.36
CA ASN A 331 -51.21 -11.18 -9.58
C ASN A 331 -52.72 -11.40 -9.55
N GLU A 332 -53.22 -12.58 -9.17
CA GLU A 332 -54.68 -12.81 -9.00
C GLU A 332 -55.31 -11.85 -8.00
N VAL A 333 -54.63 -11.55 -6.90
CA VAL A 333 -55.12 -10.60 -5.89
C VAL A 333 -55.10 -9.18 -6.44
N LEU A 334 -54.08 -8.79 -7.20
CA LEU A 334 -53.98 -7.48 -7.85
C LEU A 334 -55.05 -7.25 -8.91
N GLU A 335 -55.45 -8.29 -9.66
CA GLU A 335 -56.57 -8.22 -10.65
C GLU A 335 -57.90 -7.86 -10.01
N THR A 336 -58.09 -8.10 -8.72
CA THR A 336 -59.27 -7.69 -7.98
C THR A 336 -59.36 -6.18 -7.69
N LEU A 337 -58.29 -5.43 -7.96
CA LEU A 337 -58.22 -3.97 -7.82
C LEU A 337 -58.66 -3.30 -9.13
N THR A 338 -58.87 -1.98 -9.08
CA THR A 338 -59.07 -1.22 -10.31
C THR A 338 -57.75 -1.13 -11.09
N GLU A 339 -57.80 -1.11 -12.42
CA GLU A 339 -56.64 -1.07 -13.30
C GLU A 339 -55.62 0.02 -12.91
N ARG A 340 -56.10 1.16 -12.46
CA ARG A 340 -55.30 2.29 -12.01
C ARG A 340 -54.59 2.01 -10.67
N GLU A 341 -55.28 1.37 -9.71
CA GLU A 341 -54.69 0.96 -8.42
C GLU A 341 -53.66 -0.15 -8.60
N GLN A 342 -53.90 -1.11 -9.49
CA GLN A 342 -53.01 -2.19 -9.84
C GLN A 342 -51.72 -1.67 -10.45
N LYS A 343 -51.80 -0.85 -11.52
CA LYS A 343 -50.59 -0.28 -12.18
C LYS A 343 -49.76 0.56 -11.22
N VAL A 344 -50.36 1.34 -10.33
CA VAL A 344 -49.64 2.14 -9.33
C VAL A 344 -48.84 1.22 -8.40
N LEU A 345 -49.43 0.09 -7.92
CA LEU A 345 -48.72 -0.84 -7.06
C LEU A 345 -47.58 -1.57 -7.82
N ILE A 346 -47.86 -2.04 -9.05
CA ILE A 346 -46.84 -2.71 -9.88
C ILE A 346 -45.61 -1.83 -10.08
N LEU A 347 -45.80 -0.58 -10.46
CA LEU A 347 -44.69 0.37 -10.69
C LEU A 347 -44.02 0.78 -9.40
N ARG A 348 -44.78 0.99 -8.33
CA ARG A 348 -44.26 1.43 -7.04
C ARG A 348 -43.33 0.38 -6.41
N PHE A 349 -43.74 -0.89 -6.45
CA PHE A 349 -42.99 -2.00 -5.86
C PHE A 349 -42.12 -2.76 -6.86
N GLY A 350 -42.18 -2.43 -8.15
CA GLY A 350 -41.37 -3.07 -9.19
C GLY A 350 -41.70 -4.55 -9.38
N LEU A 351 -42.99 -4.91 -9.36
CA LEU A 351 -43.42 -6.32 -9.39
C LEU A 351 -43.16 -7.00 -10.74
N GLU A 352 -43.04 -6.24 -11.83
CA GLU A 352 -42.72 -6.76 -13.18
C GLU A 352 -41.24 -6.66 -13.50
N ASP A 353 -40.66 -5.48 -13.32
CA ASP A 353 -39.29 -5.14 -13.75
C ASP A 353 -38.25 -5.18 -12.60
N GLY A 354 -38.66 -5.55 -11.39
CA GLY A 354 -37.78 -5.62 -10.21
C GLY A 354 -37.28 -4.26 -9.69
N ARG A 355 -37.66 -3.14 -10.34
CA ARG A 355 -37.23 -1.79 -9.98
C ARG A 355 -38.36 -1.03 -9.25
N SER A 356 -38.19 -0.82 -7.95
CA SER A 356 -39.11 0.04 -7.18
C SER A 356 -38.94 1.51 -7.59
N ARG A 357 -40.09 2.19 -7.85
CA ARG A 357 -40.16 3.61 -8.24
C ARG A 357 -40.61 4.48 -7.09
N THR A 358 -40.14 5.73 -7.07
CA THR A 358 -40.58 6.72 -6.09
C THR A 358 -42.02 7.22 -6.41
N LEU A 359 -42.71 7.79 -5.42
CA LEU A 359 -44.09 8.37 -5.63
C LEU A 359 -44.07 9.50 -6.67
N GLU A 360 -42.97 10.20 -6.82
CA GLU A 360 -42.82 11.28 -7.80
C GLU A 360 -42.65 10.74 -9.23
N GLU A 361 -41.87 9.67 -9.40
CA GLU A 361 -41.67 9.01 -10.69
C GLU A 361 -42.98 8.41 -11.19
N VAL A 362 -43.68 7.67 -10.31
CA VAL A 362 -45.02 7.15 -10.62
C VAL A 362 -46.00 8.29 -10.91
N GLY A 363 -45.94 9.39 -10.16
CA GLY A 363 -46.76 10.58 -10.41
C GLY A 363 -46.55 11.19 -11.80
N LYS A 364 -45.31 11.26 -12.25
CA LYS A 364 -44.95 11.73 -13.61
C LYS A 364 -45.55 10.84 -14.70
N GLU A 365 -45.48 9.52 -14.52
CA GLU A 365 -46.00 8.54 -15.49
C GLU A 365 -47.52 8.62 -15.64
N PHE A 366 -48.26 8.86 -14.53
CA PHE A 366 -49.70 9.02 -14.53
C PHE A 366 -50.20 10.47 -14.70
N ASN A 367 -49.28 11.44 -14.86
CA ASN A 367 -49.58 12.87 -14.91
C ASN A 367 -50.43 13.38 -13.72
N VAL A 368 -50.06 12.94 -12.50
CA VAL A 368 -50.73 13.33 -11.25
C VAL A 368 -49.74 13.72 -10.17
N THR A 369 -50.19 14.43 -9.16
CA THR A 369 -49.36 14.85 -8.06
C THR A 369 -48.91 13.68 -7.19
N ARG A 370 -47.74 13.78 -6.56
CA ARG A 370 -47.16 12.82 -5.58
C ARG A 370 -48.19 12.43 -4.52
N GLU A 371 -48.94 13.41 -3.98
CA GLU A 371 -49.90 13.18 -2.94
C GLU A 371 -51.13 12.35 -3.45
N ARG A 372 -51.50 12.55 -4.71
CA ARG A 372 -52.57 11.74 -5.33
C ARG A 372 -52.17 10.27 -5.48
N ILE A 373 -50.91 10.00 -5.86
CA ILE A 373 -50.36 8.62 -5.90
C ILE A 373 -50.38 8.01 -4.51
N ARG A 374 -49.93 8.73 -3.47
CA ARG A 374 -49.95 8.27 -2.08
C ARG A 374 -51.37 7.89 -1.61
N GLN A 375 -52.38 8.68 -2.01
CA GLN A 375 -53.79 8.36 -1.69
C GLN A 375 -54.26 7.09 -2.40
N ILE A 376 -53.90 6.92 -3.69
CA ILE A 376 -54.25 5.72 -4.47
C ILE A 376 -53.56 4.48 -3.86
N GLU A 377 -52.26 4.55 -3.55
CA GLU A 377 -51.52 3.49 -2.90
C GLU A 377 -52.13 3.10 -1.55
N ALA A 378 -52.41 4.06 -0.66
CA ALA A 378 -53.01 3.81 0.64
C ALA A 378 -54.41 3.17 0.52
N LYS A 379 -55.19 3.58 -0.49
CA LYS A 379 -56.52 3.00 -0.76
C LYS A 379 -56.39 1.57 -1.29
N ALA A 380 -55.44 1.31 -2.20
CA ALA A 380 -55.18 -0.01 -2.75
C ALA A 380 -54.73 -0.98 -1.66
N LEU A 381 -53.76 -0.58 -0.84
CA LEU A 381 -53.25 -1.39 0.29
C LEU A 381 -54.34 -1.68 1.33
N ARG A 382 -55.26 -0.72 1.61
CA ARG A 382 -56.40 -0.95 2.49
C ARG A 382 -57.38 -1.99 1.93
N LYS A 383 -57.60 -1.98 0.60
CA LYS A 383 -58.41 -2.99 -0.07
C LYS A 383 -57.77 -4.38 -0.02
N LEU A 384 -56.43 -4.46 -0.14
CA LEU A 384 -55.66 -5.72 -0.05
C LEU A 384 -55.68 -6.33 1.36
N ARG A 385 -55.74 -5.49 2.42
CA ARG A 385 -55.85 -5.95 3.82
C ARG A 385 -57.17 -6.64 4.15
N HIS A 386 -58.19 -6.53 3.27
CA HIS A 386 -59.45 -7.20 3.53
C HIS A 386 -59.28 -8.72 3.65
N PRO A 387 -59.91 -9.41 4.64
CA PRO A 387 -59.76 -10.82 4.90
C PRO A 387 -59.92 -11.75 3.71
N SER A 388 -60.84 -11.41 2.78
CA SER A 388 -61.06 -12.20 1.56
C SER A 388 -59.89 -12.23 0.59
N ARG A 389 -59.01 -11.24 0.66
CA ARG A 389 -57.81 -11.11 -0.20
C ARG A 389 -56.51 -11.49 0.55
N SER A 390 -56.40 -11.03 1.79
CA SER A 390 -55.23 -11.29 2.62
C SER A 390 -55.07 -12.77 2.97
N ARG A 391 -56.16 -13.52 3.05
CA ARG A 391 -56.14 -14.94 3.35
C ARG A 391 -55.33 -15.76 2.32
N LYS A 392 -55.38 -15.40 1.03
CA LYS A 392 -54.64 -16.07 -0.02
C LYS A 392 -53.13 -15.90 0.08
N LEU A 393 -52.65 -14.80 0.71
CA LEU A 393 -51.25 -14.50 0.85
C LEU A 393 -50.69 -14.85 2.24
N LYS A 394 -51.56 -15.27 3.18
CA LYS A 394 -51.13 -15.50 4.57
C LYS A 394 -50.18 -16.67 4.70
N ASP A 395 -50.40 -17.73 3.91
CA ASP A 395 -49.60 -18.98 3.96
C ASP A 395 -48.13 -18.75 3.57
N TYR A 396 -47.81 -17.63 2.86
CA TYR A 396 -46.47 -17.25 2.49
C TYR A 396 -45.79 -16.28 3.47
N LEU A 397 -46.48 -15.81 4.50
CA LEU A 397 -45.94 -14.92 5.54
C LEU A 397 -45.45 -15.71 6.77
N GLU A 398 -45.88 -16.96 6.92
CA GLU A 398 -45.59 -17.82 8.05
C GLU A 398 -44.38 -18.79 7.75
N GLN A 399 -43.76 -18.70 6.55
CA GLN A 399 -42.51 -19.33 6.17
C GLN A 399 -41.36 -18.33 6.25
#